data_b8b2f156e79ed8effad780f4bf9852ad
#
_entry.id   b8b2f156e79ed8effad780f4bf9852ad
#
_cell.length_a   1.000
_cell.length_b   1.000
_cell.length_c   1.000
_cell.angle_alpha   90.00
_cell.angle_beta   90.00
_cell.angle_gamma   90.00
#
_symmetry.space_group_name_H-M   'P 1'
#
loop_
_entity.id
_entity.type
_entity.pdbx_description
1 polymer ?
#
loop_
_entity_poly.entity_id
_entity_poly.type
_entity_poly.pdbx_seq_one_letter_code
_entity_poly.pdbx_strand_id
1 'polypeptide(L)'
;KGMEYMEDAIRLVFPQDSVVARLYGGLADCCREAAEPRKQIKALMQQYKYNPQAHYVLYKAAFVSFYHLKDLESTEKYLEAYLKTRPKESKDQPQEMTEEGDIVINENNRYNAAEAWLQDLRKRKKVEDFFQGKTAIKVNPPTSK
;
A
#
# COMPACT_ATOMS: atom_id res chain seq x y z
N LYS A 1 -31.81 27.06 18.02
CA LYS A 1 -30.54 27.59 18.59
C LYS A 1 -29.87 26.62 19.59
N GLY A 2 -30.61 25.98 20.50
CA GLY A 2 -30.03 25.07 21.49
C GLY A 2 -29.43 23.78 20.92
N MET A 3 -30.02 23.24 19.82
CA MET A 3 -29.50 22.04 19.16
C MET A 3 -28.19 22.30 18.40
N GLU A 4 -28.08 23.45 17.75
CA GLU A 4 -26.84 23.86 17.06
C GLU A 4 -25.66 24.00 18.03
N TYR A 5 -25.88 24.60 19.22
CA TYR A 5 -24.84 24.71 20.24
C TYR A 5 -24.43 23.34 20.82
N MET A 6 -25.35 22.39 20.93
CA MET A 6 -25.04 21.03 21.37
C MET A 6 -24.28 20.25 20.30
N GLU A 7 -24.63 20.38 19.03
CA GLU A 7 -23.91 19.75 17.92
C GLU A 7 -22.49 20.30 17.80
N ASP A 8 -22.31 21.61 17.95
CA ASP A 8 -21.00 22.25 17.96
C ASP A 8 -20.17 21.83 19.19
N ALA A 9 -20.78 21.71 20.36
CA ALA A 9 -20.12 21.21 21.56
C ALA A 9 -19.66 19.74 21.38
N ILE A 10 -20.48 18.90 20.78
CA ILE A 10 -20.13 17.50 20.47
C ILE A 10 -18.95 17.44 19.47
N ARG A 11 -18.95 18.26 18.44
CA ARG A 11 -17.83 18.37 17.49
C ARG A 11 -16.52 18.80 18.15
N LEU A 12 -16.57 19.67 19.15
CA LEU A 12 -15.41 20.12 19.89
C LEU A 12 -14.85 19.04 20.84
N VAL A 13 -15.69 18.15 21.35
CA VAL A 13 -15.31 17.08 22.27
C VAL A 13 -14.75 15.86 21.55
N PHE A 14 -15.28 15.53 20.36
CA PHE A 14 -14.77 14.42 19.58
C PHE A 14 -13.65 14.88 18.65
N PRO A 15 -12.48 14.19 18.66
CA PRO A 15 -11.39 14.52 17.75
C PRO A 15 -11.84 14.36 16.29
N GLN A 16 -11.49 15.34 15.45
CA GLN A 16 -11.73 15.25 14.02
C GLN A 16 -10.95 14.10 13.42
N ASP A 17 -11.47 13.49 12.35
CA ASP A 17 -10.84 12.36 11.66
C ASP A 17 -9.39 12.68 11.25
N SER A 18 -9.11 13.91 10.82
CA SER A 18 -7.75 14.37 10.49
C SER A 18 -6.78 14.32 11.67
N VAL A 19 -7.26 14.63 12.88
CA VAL A 19 -6.46 14.55 14.13
C VAL A 19 -6.22 13.07 14.47
N VAL A 20 -7.25 12.26 14.41
CA VAL A 20 -7.15 10.80 14.65
C VAL A 20 -6.19 10.15 13.67
N ALA A 21 -6.29 10.47 12.38
CA ALA A 21 -5.37 9.98 11.35
C ALA A 21 -3.92 10.35 11.66
N ARG A 22 -3.67 11.59 12.08
CA ARG A 22 -2.33 12.05 12.46
C ARG A 22 -1.78 11.32 13.68
N LEU A 23 -2.61 11.06 14.68
CA LEU A 23 -2.21 10.29 15.87
C LEU A 23 -1.83 8.85 15.50
N TYR A 24 -2.59 8.21 14.63
CA TYR A 24 -2.23 6.87 14.12
C TYR A 24 -0.97 6.88 13.26
N GLY A 25 -0.72 7.95 12.50
CA GLY A 25 0.55 8.15 11.79
C GLY A 25 1.73 8.20 12.77
N GLY A 26 1.61 8.99 13.85
CA GLY A 26 2.61 9.02 14.91
C GLY A 26 2.80 7.68 15.62
N LEU A 27 1.71 6.95 15.87
CA LEU A 27 1.78 5.61 16.45
C LEU A 27 2.51 4.64 15.49
N ALA A 28 2.27 4.72 14.20
CA ALA A 28 2.98 3.91 13.21
C ALA A 28 4.49 4.20 13.20
N ASP A 29 4.88 5.45 13.36
CA ASP A 29 6.29 5.84 13.48
C ASP A 29 6.91 5.31 14.78
N CYS A 30 6.22 5.39 15.90
CA CYS A 30 6.66 4.76 17.17
C CYS A 30 6.83 3.23 17.02
N CYS A 31 5.89 2.57 16.35
CA CYS A 31 6.00 1.12 16.10
C CYS A 31 7.19 0.78 15.19
N ARG A 32 7.52 1.64 14.23
CA ARG A 32 8.73 1.49 13.40
C ARG A 32 9.99 1.58 14.25
N GLU A 33 10.10 2.60 15.10
CA GLU A 33 11.25 2.77 16.00
C GLU A 33 11.40 1.59 16.99
N ALA A 34 10.28 1.04 17.45
CA ALA A 34 10.24 -0.12 18.32
C ALA A 34 10.46 -1.46 17.60
N ALA A 35 10.67 -1.46 16.28
CA ALA A 35 10.79 -2.64 15.43
C ALA A 35 9.59 -3.62 15.55
N GLU A 36 8.37 -3.07 15.65
CA GLU A 36 7.12 -3.82 15.74
C GLU A 36 6.28 -3.73 14.44
N PRO A 37 6.70 -4.41 13.35
CA PRO A 37 6.11 -4.19 12.02
C PRO A 37 4.63 -4.55 11.93
N ARG A 38 4.16 -5.57 12.67
CA ARG A 38 2.72 -5.94 12.68
C ARG A 38 1.85 -4.86 13.31
N LYS A 39 2.32 -4.23 14.40
CA LYS A 39 1.62 -3.11 15.02
C LYS A 39 1.70 -1.87 14.13
N GLN A 40 2.83 -1.65 13.46
CA GLN A 40 3.01 -0.56 12.51
C GLN A 40 1.96 -0.65 11.39
N ILE A 41 1.76 -1.81 10.78
CA ILE A 41 0.74 -2.00 9.74
C ILE A 41 -0.66 -1.71 10.27
N LYS A 42 -0.99 -2.20 11.46
CA LYS A 42 -2.30 -1.90 12.09
C LYS A 42 -2.52 -0.40 12.25
N ALA A 43 -1.52 0.32 12.73
CA ALA A 43 -1.58 1.77 12.89
C ALA A 43 -1.72 2.49 11.53
N LEU A 44 -0.98 2.07 10.50
CA LEU A 44 -1.09 2.59 9.14
C LEU A 44 -2.50 2.37 8.57
N MET A 45 -3.10 1.21 8.78
CA MET A 45 -4.47 0.94 8.30
C MET A 45 -5.51 1.79 9.02
N GLN A 46 -5.33 2.06 10.31
CA GLN A 46 -6.19 3.00 11.03
C GLN A 46 -5.99 4.43 10.52
N GLN A 47 -4.74 4.85 10.28
CA GLN A 47 -4.46 6.14 9.67
C GLN A 47 -5.18 6.31 8.34
N TYR A 48 -5.11 5.31 7.46
CA TYR A 48 -5.79 5.32 6.16
C TYR A 48 -7.32 5.35 6.29
N LYS A 49 -7.88 4.60 7.27
CA LYS A 49 -9.32 4.61 7.54
C LYS A 49 -9.84 6.01 7.88
N TYR A 50 -9.11 6.77 8.69
CA TYR A 50 -9.50 8.13 9.09
C TYR A 50 -9.06 9.20 8.10
N ASN A 51 -8.16 8.90 7.19
CA ASN A 51 -7.76 9.78 6.08
C ASN A 51 -7.57 8.97 4.79
N PRO A 52 -8.67 8.62 4.07
CA PRO A 52 -8.61 7.84 2.84
C PRO A 52 -7.89 8.54 1.67
N GLN A 53 -7.65 9.84 1.77
CA GLN A 53 -6.90 10.61 0.77
C GLN A 53 -5.38 10.41 0.89
N ALA A 54 -4.91 9.91 2.02
CA ALA A 54 -3.50 9.60 2.23
C ALA A 54 -3.11 8.25 1.59
N HIS A 55 -3.24 8.14 0.27
CA HIS A 55 -3.03 6.89 -0.49
C HIS A 55 -1.63 6.30 -0.28
N TYR A 56 -0.62 7.14 -0.07
CA TYR A 56 0.76 6.71 0.20
C TYR A 56 0.90 5.80 1.43
N VAL A 57 -0.07 5.82 2.34
CA VAL A 57 -0.09 4.92 3.52
C VAL A 57 -0.16 3.46 3.10
N LEU A 58 -0.90 3.15 2.03
CA LEU A 58 -0.96 1.80 1.45
C LEU A 58 0.40 1.36 0.90
N TYR A 59 1.13 2.27 0.24
CA TYR A 59 2.48 1.99 -0.21
C TYR A 59 3.45 1.72 0.95
N LYS A 60 3.35 2.49 2.05
CA LYS A 60 4.10 2.23 3.28
C LYS A 60 3.78 0.85 3.87
N ALA A 61 2.51 0.46 3.90
CA ALA A 61 2.10 -0.85 4.39
C ALA A 61 2.67 -2.00 3.55
N ALA A 62 2.70 -1.83 2.21
CA ALA A 62 3.35 -2.77 1.31
C ALA A 62 4.84 -2.90 1.61
N PHE A 63 5.52 -1.78 1.84
CA PHE A 63 6.94 -1.75 2.18
C PHE A 63 7.23 -2.52 3.49
N VAL A 64 6.47 -2.27 4.54
CA VAL A 64 6.62 -2.96 5.83
C VAL A 64 6.35 -4.46 5.69
N SER A 65 5.32 -4.84 4.94
CA SER A 65 4.98 -6.24 4.69
C SER A 65 6.11 -6.97 3.96
N PHE A 66 6.72 -6.35 2.97
CA PHE A 66 7.79 -6.95 2.17
C PHE A 66 9.11 -7.05 2.94
N TYR A 67 9.60 -5.93 3.46
CA TYR A 67 10.95 -5.89 4.04
C TYR A 67 11.03 -6.44 5.45
N HIS A 68 10.00 -6.23 6.27
CA HIS A 68 10.03 -6.61 7.68
C HIS A 68 9.28 -7.92 8.00
N LEU A 69 8.17 -8.20 7.31
CA LEU A 69 7.39 -9.41 7.55
C LEU A 69 7.67 -10.52 6.53
N LYS A 70 8.30 -10.21 5.39
CA LYS A 70 8.50 -11.15 4.27
C LYS A 70 7.18 -11.75 3.76
N ASP A 71 6.09 -11.01 3.92
CA ASP A 71 4.74 -11.42 3.53
C ASP A 71 4.42 -10.88 2.14
N LEU A 72 4.65 -11.72 1.13
CA LEU A 72 4.45 -11.38 -0.27
C LEU A 72 2.97 -11.18 -0.62
N GLU A 73 2.08 -11.93 0.01
CA GLU A 73 0.64 -11.85 -0.24
C GLU A 73 0.06 -10.51 0.24
N SER A 74 0.37 -10.13 1.48
CA SER A 74 -0.02 -8.82 2.00
C SER A 74 0.62 -7.68 1.22
N THR A 75 1.87 -7.83 0.78
CA THR A 75 2.55 -6.84 -0.07
C THR A 75 1.82 -6.63 -1.38
N GLU A 76 1.47 -7.72 -2.08
CA GLU A 76 0.70 -7.66 -3.33
C GLU A 76 -0.64 -6.96 -3.13
N LYS A 77 -1.37 -7.34 -2.08
CA LYS A 77 -2.66 -6.73 -1.72
C LYS A 77 -2.58 -5.21 -1.50
N TYR A 78 -1.59 -4.75 -0.75
CA TYR A 78 -1.42 -3.32 -0.49
C TYR A 78 -0.97 -2.54 -1.73
N LEU A 79 -0.11 -3.11 -2.57
CA LEU A 79 0.29 -2.50 -3.85
C LEU A 79 -0.89 -2.39 -4.81
N GLU A 80 -1.72 -3.43 -4.92
CA GLU A 80 -2.94 -3.39 -5.74
C GLU A 80 -3.92 -2.33 -5.24
N ALA A 81 -4.13 -2.25 -3.93
CA ALA A 81 -5.00 -1.24 -3.33
C ALA A 81 -4.47 0.17 -3.60
N TYR A 82 -3.15 0.38 -3.50
CA TYR A 82 -2.51 1.65 -3.82
C TYR A 82 -2.67 2.02 -5.30
N LEU A 83 -2.42 1.09 -6.21
CA LEU A 83 -2.55 1.32 -7.65
C LEU A 83 -3.97 1.63 -8.10
N LYS A 84 -4.98 1.11 -7.40
CA LYS A 84 -6.40 1.46 -7.65
C LYS A 84 -6.71 2.93 -7.35
N THR A 85 -5.93 3.58 -6.49
CA THR A 85 -6.10 5.00 -6.17
C THR A 85 -5.47 5.93 -7.22
N ARG A 86 -4.74 5.39 -8.21
CA ARG A 86 -4.08 6.17 -9.24
C ARG A 86 -5.09 6.91 -10.12
N PRO A 87 -4.97 8.24 -10.27
CA PRO A 87 -5.78 8.99 -11.21
C PRO A 87 -5.61 8.47 -12.65
N LYS A 88 -6.71 8.36 -13.40
CA LYS A 88 -6.68 7.84 -14.78
C LYS A 88 -5.77 8.67 -15.69
N GLU A 89 -5.76 9.98 -15.49
CA GLU A 89 -4.99 10.95 -16.28
C GLU A 89 -3.47 10.85 -16.05
N SER A 90 -3.03 10.20 -14.97
CA SER A 90 -1.60 10.09 -14.64
C SER A 90 -0.92 8.85 -15.23
N LYS A 91 -1.68 7.93 -15.82
CA LYS A 91 -1.12 6.67 -16.34
C LYS A 91 -0.16 6.85 -17.50
N ASP A 92 -0.46 7.83 -18.36
CA ASP A 92 0.28 8.06 -19.61
C ASP A 92 1.30 9.20 -19.47
N GLN A 93 1.48 9.74 -18.25
CA GLN A 93 2.49 10.77 -18.03
C GLN A 93 3.89 10.15 -18.00
N PRO A 94 4.85 10.73 -18.71
CA PRO A 94 6.23 10.28 -18.67
C PRO A 94 6.80 10.44 -17.25
N GLN A 95 7.78 9.60 -16.94
CA GLN A 95 8.52 9.71 -15.70
C GLN A 95 9.29 11.03 -15.67
N GLU A 96 9.02 11.87 -14.66
CA GLU A 96 9.77 13.11 -14.49
C GLU A 96 11.17 12.81 -13.93
N MET A 97 12.16 13.42 -14.55
CA MET A 97 13.56 13.33 -14.17
C MET A 97 14.11 14.74 -13.94
N THR A 98 15.08 14.86 -13.04
CA THR A 98 15.85 16.10 -12.87
C THR A 98 16.76 16.33 -14.07
N GLU A 99 17.31 17.54 -14.19
CA GLU A 99 18.32 17.86 -15.23
C GLU A 99 19.57 16.98 -15.10
N GLU A 100 19.86 16.47 -13.92
CA GLU A 100 20.99 15.56 -13.62
C GLU A 100 20.65 14.09 -13.89
N GLY A 101 19.40 13.78 -14.31
CA GLY A 101 18.95 12.44 -14.66
C GLY A 101 18.40 11.62 -13.48
N ASP A 102 18.26 12.21 -12.30
CA ASP A 102 17.63 11.56 -11.16
C ASP A 102 16.11 11.56 -11.25
N ILE A 103 15.47 10.50 -10.75
CA ILE A 103 14.02 10.40 -10.72
C ILE A 103 13.46 11.37 -9.68
N VAL A 104 12.57 12.26 -10.11
CA VAL A 104 11.86 13.17 -9.21
C VAL A 104 10.94 12.37 -8.29
N ILE A 105 11.02 12.62 -6.99
CA ILE A 105 10.12 12.00 -6.00
C ILE A 105 8.78 12.73 -6.04
N ASN A 106 7.91 12.30 -6.95
CA ASN A 106 6.52 12.76 -7.03
C ASN A 106 5.54 11.59 -6.94
N GLU A 107 4.25 11.90 -6.85
CA GLU A 107 3.22 10.89 -6.69
C GLU A 107 3.11 9.96 -7.91
N ASN A 108 3.23 10.49 -9.12
CA ASN A 108 3.16 9.69 -10.34
C ASN A 108 4.32 8.70 -10.45
N ASN A 109 5.54 9.13 -10.15
CA ASN A 109 6.71 8.25 -10.15
C ASN A 109 6.59 7.16 -9.07
N ARG A 110 5.94 7.45 -7.95
CA ARG A 110 5.63 6.45 -6.91
C ARG A 110 4.65 5.40 -7.41
N TYR A 111 3.64 5.78 -8.18
CA TYR A 111 2.73 4.82 -8.83
C TYR A 111 3.46 3.94 -9.85
N ASN A 112 4.34 4.52 -10.66
CA ASN A 112 5.15 3.77 -11.61
C ASN A 112 6.07 2.76 -10.92
N ALA A 113 6.71 3.17 -9.83
CA ALA A 113 7.54 2.29 -9.00
C ALA A 113 6.73 1.16 -8.37
N ALA A 114 5.53 1.44 -7.86
CA ALA A 114 4.64 0.45 -7.29
C ALA A 114 4.17 -0.57 -8.34
N GLU A 115 3.87 -0.13 -9.55
CA GLU A 115 3.48 -1.01 -10.66
C GLU A 115 4.63 -1.95 -11.07
N ALA A 116 5.83 -1.42 -11.24
CA ALA A 116 7.01 -2.21 -11.54
C ALA A 116 7.31 -3.24 -10.43
N TRP A 117 7.19 -2.83 -9.20
CA TRP A 117 7.38 -3.71 -8.04
C TRP A 117 6.34 -4.84 -8.00
N LEU A 118 5.08 -4.53 -8.23
CA LEU A 118 4.01 -5.53 -8.29
C LEU A 118 4.26 -6.56 -9.40
N GLN A 119 4.70 -6.10 -10.57
CA GLN A 119 5.05 -6.99 -11.67
C GLN A 119 6.22 -7.91 -11.33
N ASP A 120 7.26 -7.40 -10.67
CA ASP A 120 8.40 -8.20 -10.21
C ASP A 120 7.99 -9.25 -9.18
N LEU A 121 7.16 -8.87 -8.19
CA LEU A 121 6.60 -9.80 -7.21
C LEU A 121 5.84 -10.95 -7.87
N ARG A 122 5.00 -10.66 -8.83
CA ARG A 122 4.23 -11.66 -9.56
C ARG A 122 5.10 -12.61 -10.38
N LYS A 123 6.18 -12.11 -10.97
CA LYS A 123 7.17 -12.94 -11.65
C LYS A 123 7.86 -13.89 -10.69
N ARG A 124 8.32 -13.39 -9.53
CA ARG A 124 8.98 -14.20 -8.49
C ARG A 124 8.04 -15.27 -7.96
N LYS A 125 6.79 -14.94 -7.69
CA LYS A 125 5.78 -15.88 -7.21
C LYS A 125 5.54 -17.02 -8.22
N LYS A 126 5.44 -16.71 -9.52
CA LYS A 126 5.31 -17.73 -10.58
C LYS A 126 6.51 -18.68 -10.63
N VAL A 127 7.73 -18.15 -10.48
CA VAL A 127 8.95 -18.97 -10.46
C VAL A 127 8.96 -19.86 -9.23
N GLU A 128 8.61 -19.34 -8.06
CA GLU A 128 8.54 -20.10 -6.82
C GLU A 128 7.48 -21.21 -6.89
N ASP A 129 6.29 -20.91 -7.38
CA ASP A 129 5.21 -21.87 -7.60
C ASP A 129 5.62 -23.00 -8.57
N PHE A 130 6.37 -22.64 -9.61
CA PHE A 130 6.94 -23.64 -10.55
C PHE A 130 7.91 -24.59 -9.85
N PHE A 131 8.85 -24.06 -9.05
CA PHE A 131 9.82 -24.92 -8.33
C PHE A 131 9.17 -25.73 -7.21
N GLN A 132 8.07 -25.25 -6.60
CA GLN A 132 7.32 -25.98 -5.59
C GLN A 132 6.34 -27.02 -6.18
N GLY A 133 6.28 -27.16 -7.53
CA GLY A 133 5.38 -28.10 -8.21
C GLY A 133 3.90 -27.77 -8.10
N LYS A 134 3.56 -26.53 -7.68
CA LYS A 134 2.16 -26.08 -7.56
C LYS A 134 1.49 -25.82 -8.91
N THR A 135 2.27 -25.60 -9.97
CA THR A 135 1.79 -25.60 -11.34
C THR A 135 1.90 -27.02 -11.91
N ALA A 136 0.83 -27.80 -11.77
CA ALA A 136 0.73 -29.05 -12.45
C ALA A 136 0.79 -28.79 -13.97
N ILE A 137 1.88 -29.22 -14.62
CA ILE A 137 1.92 -29.37 -16.06
C ILE A 137 0.89 -30.44 -16.36
N LYS A 138 -0.25 -30.07 -16.97
CA LYS A 138 -1.16 -31.01 -17.57
C LYS A 138 -0.43 -31.62 -18.77
N VAL A 139 0.37 -32.63 -18.52
CA VAL A 139 0.86 -33.51 -19.59
C VAL A 139 -0.35 -34.34 -19.99
N ASN A 140 -0.92 -34.03 -21.13
CA ASN A 140 -1.90 -34.94 -21.75
C ASN A 140 -1.21 -36.30 -21.97
N PRO A 141 -1.76 -37.40 -21.48
CA PRO A 141 -1.18 -38.70 -21.75
C PRO A 141 -1.18 -38.92 -23.28
N PRO A 142 -0.15 -39.57 -23.87
CA PRO A 142 -0.14 -39.88 -25.28
C PRO A 142 -1.34 -40.76 -25.57
N THR A 143 -2.17 -40.33 -26.50
CA THR A 143 -3.22 -41.19 -27.09
C THR A 143 -2.54 -42.37 -27.76
N SER A 144 -2.57 -43.53 -27.09
CA SER A 144 -2.21 -44.80 -27.71
C SER A 144 -3.26 -45.12 -28.77
N LYS A 145 -2.80 -45.20 -30.02
CA LYS A 145 -3.55 -45.84 -31.10
C LYS A 145 -3.47 -47.35 -30.94
#